data_a2d8d038f41f072ab14b099aecadfb5b
#
_entry.id   a2d8d038f41f072ab14b099aecadfb5b
#
_cell.length_a   1.000
_cell.length_b   1.000
_cell.length_c   1.000
_cell.angle_alpha   90.00
_cell.angle_beta   90.00
_cell.angle_gamma   90.00
#
_symmetry.space_group_name_H-M   'P 1'
#
loop_
_entity.id
_entity.type
_entity.pdbx_description
1 polymer ?
#
loop_
_entity_poly.entity_id
_entity_poly.type
_entity_poly.pdbx_seq_one_letter_code
_entity_poly.pdbx_strand_id
1 'polypeptide(L)'
;MKVIGIRCIDSFGMSLIKVYNHSLYWKMREIVVDPNSKYPQFFRYVFLILLKIMDEYHCAFIGTGLGYGAHFDGPPRLPHGLNGIVIHEKARFGKNCTILHQVTFGGTSINGVPVAPICGDNCLFGAGSKILGGG
;
A
#
# COMPACT_ATOMS: atom_id res chain seq x y z
N MET A 1 26.50 -31.78 -5.14
CA MET A 1 27.14 -30.66 -4.41
C MET A 1 26.04 -29.81 -3.80
N LYS A 2 25.82 -29.88 -2.50
CA LYS A 2 24.76 -29.08 -1.81
C LYS A 2 25.30 -27.66 -1.62
N VAL A 3 24.74 -26.70 -2.35
CA VAL A 3 25.08 -25.27 -2.24
C VAL A 3 24.35 -24.70 -1.02
N ILE A 4 24.79 -25.09 0.19
CA ILE A 4 24.15 -24.65 1.45
C ILE A 4 24.55 -23.20 1.82
N GLY A 5 25.69 -22.70 1.29
CA GLY A 5 26.17 -21.36 1.61
C GLY A 5 25.45 -20.21 0.91
N ILE A 6 24.90 -20.44 -0.28
CA ILE A 6 24.28 -19.38 -1.10
C ILE A 6 22.93 -18.94 -0.52
N ARG A 7 22.13 -19.86 0.04
CA ARG A 7 20.81 -19.51 0.61
C ARG A 7 20.90 -18.56 1.81
N CYS A 8 21.95 -18.62 2.59
CA CYS A 8 22.12 -17.74 3.77
C CYS A 8 22.59 -16.34 3.31
N ILE A 9 23.46 -16.27 2.31
CA ILE A 9 23.95 -15.01 1.71
C ILE A 9 22.83 -14.35 0.92
N ASP A 10 22.04 -15.12 0.16
CA ASP A 10 20.87 -14.62 -0.56
C ASP A 10 19.80 -14.08 0.41
N SER A 11 19.53 -14.79 1.50
CA SER A 11 18.56 -14.34 2.49
C SER A 11 19.00 -13.06 3.20
N PHE A 12 20.29 -12.93 3.54
CA PHE A 12 20.84 -11.73 4.17
C PHE A 12 20.97 -10.58 3.17
N GLY A 13 21.47 -10.82 1.96
CA GLY A 13 21.56 -9.84 0.89
C GLY A 13 20.17 -9.34 0.45
N MET A 14 19.21 -10.24 0.30
CA MET A 14 17.81 -9.89 0.00
C MET A 14 17.14 -9.13 1.15
N SER A 15 17.53 -9.37 2.39
CA SER A 15 17.05 -8.59 3.54
C SER A 15 17.57 -7.15 3.52
N LEU A 16 18.80 -6.93 3.07
CA LEU A 16 19.39 -5.61 2.89
C LEU A 16 18.82 -4.87 1.67
N ILE A 17 18.44 -5.60 0.62
CA ILE A 17 17.86 -5.07 -0.62
C ILE A 17 16.34 -4.93 -0.53
N LYS A 18 15.67 -5.55 0.44
CA LYS A 18 14.24 -5.34 0.70
C LYS A 18 14.02 -3.91 1.19
N VAL A 19 13.86 -3.01 0.24
CA VAL A 19 13.47 -1.61 0.48
C VAL A 19 12.10 -1.53 1.16
N TYR A 20 11.26 -2.56 1.06
CA TYR A 20 9.94 -2.62 1.67
C TYR A 20 9.94 -3.34 3.02
N ASN A 21 9.70 -2.59 4.08
CA ASN A 21 9.35 -3.10 5.40
C ASN A 21 7.88 -2.80 5.69
N HIS A 22 7.04 -3.83 5.72
CA HIS A 22 5.59 -3.69 5.87
C HIS A 22 5.20 -2.87 7.11
N SER A 23 5.73 -3.21 8.28
CA SER A 23 5.39 -2.52 9.53
C SER A 23 5.82 -1.05 9.51
N LEU A 24 7.01 -0.75 9.00
CA LEU A 24 7.52 0.61 8.91
C LEU A 24 6.71 1.43 7.89
N TYR A 25 6.43 0.87 6.72
CA TYR A 25 5.65 1.50 5.67
C TYR A 25 4.27 1.93 6.19
N TRP A 26 3.54 1.01 6.84
CA TRP A 26 2.20 1.28 7.31
C TRP A 26 2.17 2.26 8.48
N LYS A 27 3.15 2.23 9.41
CA LYS A 27 3.28 3.24 10.46
C LYS A 27 3.53 4.65 9.89
N MET A 28 4.43 4.78 8.93
CA MET A 28 4.67 6.07 8.27
C MET A 28 3.43 6.54 7.52
N ARG A 29 2.74 5.61 6.84
CA ARG A 29 1.54 5.91 6.08
C ARG A 29 0.41 6.41 6.97
N GLU A 30 0.15 5.77 8.08
CA GLU A 30 -0.85 6.21 9.07
C GLU A 30 -0.56 7.65 9.53
N ILE A 31 0.70 7.97 9.85
CA ILE A 31 1.08 9.33 10.26
C ILE A 31 0.81 10.36 9.16
N VAL A 32 1.06 9.99 7.90
CA VAL A 32 0.88 10.89 6.75
C VAL A 32 -0.60 11.10 6.41
N VAL A 33 -1.39 10.03 6.40
CA VAL A 33 -2.79 10.05 5.93
C VAL A 33 -3.75 10.55 7.00
N ASP A 34 -3.45 10.39 8.29
CA ASP A 34 -4.32 10.84 9.38
C ASP A 34 -4.40 12.38 9.42
N PRO A 35 -5.60 12.98 9.19
CA PRO A 35 -5.77 14.43 9.27
C PRO A 35 -5.50 14.98 10.68
N ASN A 36 -5.72 14.16 11.72
CA ASN A 36 -5.53 14.52 13.14
C ASN A 36 -4.16 14.11 13.68
N SER A 37 -3.21 13.77 12.81
CA SER A 37 -1.87 13.36 13.19
C SER A 37 -1.20 14.42 14.09
N LYS A 38 -0.67 13.99 15.23
CA LYS A 38 0.07 14.84 16.17
C LYS A 38 1.47 15.24 15.70
N TYR A 39 1.92 14.64 14.59
CA TYR A 39 3.26 14.92 14.06
C TYR A 39 3.30 16.27 13.33
N PRO A 40 4.34 17.09 13.54
CA PRO A 40 4.55 18.31 12.79
C PRO A 40 4.55 18.05 11.27
N GLN A 41 4.04 19.01 10.51
CA GLN A 41 3.88 18.90 9.07
C GLN A 41 5.21 18.57 8.33
N PHE A 42 6.32 19.08 8.85
CA PHE A 42 7.66 18.79 8.30
C PHE A 42 7.97 17.28 8.31
N PHE A 43 7.73 16.57 9.43
CA PHE A 43 7.95 15.14 9.51
C PHE A 43 6.99 14.35 8.60
N ARG A 44 5.75 14.82 8.48
CA ARG A 44 4.76 14.22 7.57
C ARG A 44 5.23 14.33 6.10
N TYR A 45 5.83 15.45 5.70
CA TYR A 45 6.44 15.59 4.37
C TYR A 45 7.61 14.65 4.15
N VAL A 46 8.51 14.52 5.13
CA VAL A 46 9.64 13.58 5.04
C VAL A 46 9.13 12.15 4.87
N PHE A 47 8.16 11.72 5.68
CA PHE A 47 7.57 10.38 5.55
C PHE A 47 6.84 10.19 4.23
N LEU A 48 6.14 11.22 3.75
CA LEU A 48 5.49 11.18 2.43
C LEU A 48 6.52 10.94 1.30
N ILE A 49 7.65 11.63 1.33
CA ILE A 49 8.71 11.44 0.33
C ILE A 49 9.25 10.01 0.40
N LEU A 50 9.53 9.49 1.59
CA LEU A 50 10.00 8.12 1.76
C LEU A 50 8.98 7.10 1.23
N LEU A 51 7.69 7.28 1.54
CA LEU A 51 6.62 6.43 1.02
C LEU A 51 6.56 6.48 -0.50
N LYS A 52 6.67 7.67 -1.11
CA LYS A 52 6.67 7.83 -2.56
C LYS A 52 7.85 7.15 -3.24
N ILE A 53 9.04 7.20 -2.63
CA ILE A 53 10.21 6.47 -3.13
C ILE A 53 9.97 4.95 -3.06
N MET A 54 9.36 4.45 -1.97
CA MET A 54 9.04 3.04 -1.84
C MET A 54 7.94 2.62 -2.84
N ASP A 55 6.92 3.43 -3.03
CA ASP A 55 5.86 3.20 -4.03
C ASP A 55 6.45 3.13 -5.45
N GLU A 56 7.30 4.10 -5.82
CA GLU A 56 7.94 4.14 -7.14
C GLU A 56 8.82 2.92 -7.39
N TYR A 57 9.63 2.55 -6.40
CA TYR A 57 10.48 1.35 -6.49
C TYR A 57 9.68 0.07 -6.74
N HIS A 58 8.48 -0.04 -6.18
CA HIS A 58 7.60 -1.20 -6.33
C HIS A 58 6.56 -1.04 -7.45
N CYS A 59 6.64 0.01 -8.26
CA CYS A 59 5.62 0.36 -9.26
C CYS A 59 4.21 0.38 -8.64
N ALA A 60 4.10 0.86 -7.41
CA ALA A 60 2.88 0.90 -6.63
C ALA A 60 2.37 2.33 -6.45
N PHE A 61 1.07 2.46 -6.27
CA PHE A 61 0.44 3.71 -5.84
C PHE A 61 -0.71 3.40 -4.90
N ILE A 62 -0.56 3.76 -3.63
CA ILE A 62 -1.57 3.45 -2.59
C ILE A 62 -2.34 4.72 -2.19
N GLY A 63 -2.57 5.62 -3.14
CA GLY A 63 -3.38 6.81 -2.92
C GLY A 63 -2.91 7.63 -1.72
N THR A 64 -1.60 7.71 -1.47
CA THR A 64 -1.05 8.40 -0.31
C THR A 64 -0.75 9.86 -0.61
N GLY A 65 -1.32 10.75 0.18
CA GLY A 65 -1.05 12.18 0.15
C GLY A 65 -1.26 12.81 1.52
N LEU A 66 -0.78 14.02 1.75
CA LEU A 66 -0.98 14.74 3.01
C LEU A 66 -2.46 15.10 3.20
N GLY A 67 -3.08 14.51 4.23
CA GLY A 67 -4.49 14.72 4.55
C GLY A 67 -5.48 13.99 3.67
N TYR A 68 -4.99 13.22 2.68
CA TYR A 68 -5.80 12.38 1.79
C TYR A 68 -5.12 11.05 1.58
N GLY A 69 -5.89 10.05 1.24
CA GLY A 69 -5.36 8.74 0.89
C GLY A 69 -6.39 7.64 1.08
N ALA A 70 -6.15 6.51 0.43
CA ALA A 70 -6.96 5.33 0.63
C ALA A 70 -7.01 4.97 2.11
N HIS A 71 -8.21 4.71 2.62
CA HIS A 71 -8.42 4.40 4.03
C HIS A 71 -8.41 2.89 4.26
N PHE A 72 -7.72 2.48 5.31
CA PHE A 72 -7.69 1.09 5.78
C PHE A 72 -8.01 1.07 7.26
N ASP A 73 -8.97 0.26 7.68
CA ASP A 73 -9.29 0.06 9.11
C ASP A 73 -8.22 -0.73 9.86
N GLY A 74 -7.25 -1.26 9.13
CA GLY A 74 -6.05 -1.90 9.63
C GLY A 74 -5.12 -2.25 8.47
N PRO A 75 -3.80 -2.45 8.71
CA PRO A 75 -2.85 -2.79 7.68
C PRO A 75 -3.29 -4.04 6.91
N PRO A 76 -3.35 -4.02 5.57
CA PRO A 76 -3.67 -5.20 4.79
C PRO A 76 -2.52 -6.20 4.82
N ARG A 77 -2.83 -7.47 4.56
CA ARG A 77 -1.82 -8.48 4.27
C ARG A 77 -1.35 -8.32 2.82
N LEU A 78 -0.05 -8.20 2.63
CA LEU A 78 0.59 -8.08 1.31
C LEU A 78 1.62 -9.19 1.14
N PRO A 79 1.22 -10.42 0.75
CA PRO A 79 2.14 -11.56 0.65
C PRO A 79 3.31 -11.33 -0.30
N HIS A 80 3.11 -10.51 -1.32
CA HIS A 80 4.12 -10.13 -2.32
C HIS A 80 4.58 -8.67 -2.22
N GLY A 81 4.40 -8.04 -1.04
CA GLY A 81 4.73 -6.62 -0.84
C GLY A 81 3.83 -5.70 -1.67
N LEU A 82 4.35 -4.54 -2.05
CA LEU A 82 3.61 -3.49 -2.77
C LEU A 82 3.57 -3.72 -4.30
N ASN A 83 4.18 -4.75 -4.83
CA ASN A 83 4.47 -4.93 -6.25
C ASN A 83 3.25 -4.70 -7.17
N GLY A 84 3.27 -3.59 -7.91
CA GLY A 84 2.27 -3.23 -8.90
C GLY A 84 0.86 -2.96 -8.34
N ILE A 85 0.72 -2.70 -7.04
CA ILE A 85 -0.58 -2.39 -6.42
C ILE A 85 -0.91 -0.93 -6.64
N VAL A 86 -2.04 -0.66 -7.29
CA VAL A 86 -2.52 0.70 -7.55
C VAL A 86 -3.87 0.90 -6.87
N ILE A 87 -3.98 1.88 -6.00
CA ILE A 87 -5.19 2.15 -5.23
C ILE A 87 -5.57 3.62 -5.37
N HIS A 88 -6.81 3.88 -5.74
CA HIS A 88 -7.36 5.23 -5.80
C HIS A 88 -7.43 5.85 -4.40
N GLU A 89 -7.12 7.14 -4.26
CA GLU A 89 -7.04 7.85 -2.99
C GLU A 89 -8.33 7.82 -2.14
N LYS A 90 -9.49 7.66 -2.78
CA LYS A 90 -10.79 7.58 -2.11
C LYS A 90 -11.25 6.15 -1.79
N ALA A 91 -10.47 5.12 -2.14
CA ALA A 91 -10.81 3.75 -1.82
C ALA A 91 -10.80 3.50 -0.31
N ARG A 92 -11.68 2.60 0.15
CA ARG A 92 -11.81 2.27 1.57
C ARG A 92 -11.78 0.75 1.75
N PHE A 93 -11.09 0.32 2.78
CA PHE A 93 -10.91 -1.09 3.09
C PHE A 93 -11.18 -1.35 4.57
N GLY A 94 -11.94 -2.40 4.85
CA GLY A 94 -12.09 -2.93 6.19
C GLY A 94 -10.83 -3.64 6.70
N LYS A 95 -10.99 -4.36 7.82
CA LYS A 95 -9.89 -5.08 8.48
C LYS A 95 -9.55 -6.39 7.77
N ASN A 96 -8.31 -6.86 7.97
CA ASN A 96 -7.82 -8.16 7.52
C ASN A 96 -7.93 -8.41 6.01
N CYS A 97 -7.92 -7.39 5.19
CA CYS A 97 -7.89 -7.56 3.75
C CYS A 97 -6.54 -8.13 3.30
N THR A 98 -6.57 -9.02 2.32
CA THR A 98 -5.36 -9.56 1.68
C THR A 98 -5.34 -9.10 0.22
N ILE A 99 -4.27 -8.44 -0.18
CA ILE A 99 -4.11 -7.91 -1.53
C ILE A 99 -2.86 -8.54 -2.14
N LEU A 100 -3.04 -9.27 -3.24
CA LEU A 100 -1.92 -9.83 -3.99
C LEU A 100 -1.32 -8.77 -4.94
N HIS A 101 -0.24 -9.14 -5.63
CA HIS A 101 0.48 -8.24 -6.53
C HIS A 101 -0.36 -7.82 -7.75
N GLN A 102 -0.05 -6.67 -8.33
CA GLN A 102 -0.66 -6.13 -9.56
C GLN A 102 -2.18 -5.92 -9.50
N VAL A 103 -2.72 -5.75 -8.29
CA VAL A 103 -4.15 -5.43 -8.10
C VAL A 103 -4.37 -3.93 -8.29
N THR A 104 -5.45 -3.57 -8.99
CA THR A 104 -5.83 -2.18 -9.19
C THR A 104 -7.22 -1.91 -8.59
N PHE A 105 -7.30 -0.90 -7.73
CA PHE A 105 -8.56 -0.33 -7.25
C PHE A 105 -8.72 1.06 -7.86
N GLY A 106 -9.43 1.12 -8.97
CA GLY A 106 -9.62 2.34 -9.75
C GLY A 106 -10.91 3.07 -9.40
N GLY A 107 -10.84 4.39 -9.34
CA GLY A 107 -12.04 5.22 -9.27
C GLY A 107 -12.73 5.35 -10.61
N THR A 108 -14.01 5.71 -10.57
CA THR A 108 -14.80 6.12 -11.73
C THR A 108 -15.61 7.37 -11.40
N SER A 109 -16.39 7.86 -12.34
CA SER A 109 -17.31 8.97 -12.11
C SER A 109 -18.73 8.54 -12.43
N ILE A 110 -19.63 8.73 -11.48
CA ILE A 110 -21.07 8.51 -11.67
C ILE A 110 -21.75 9.87 -11.55
N ASN A 111 -22.42 10.29 -12.61
CA ASN A 111 -23.07 11.61 -12.70
C ASN A 111 -22.14 12.79 -12.32
N GLY A 112 -20.87 12.73 -12.74
CA GLY A 112 -19.86 13.74 -12.43
C GLY A 112 -19.27 13.66 -11.02
N VAL A 113 -19.73 12.73 -10.18
CA VAL A 113 -19.20 12.51 -8.82
C VAL A 113 -18.15 11.41 -8.85
N PRO A 114 -16.90 11.69 -8.41
CA PRO A 114 -15.86 10.68 -8.36
C PRO A 114 -16.15 9.67 -7.25
N VAL A 115 -16.21 8.40 -7.61
CA VAL A 115 -16.44 7.25 -6.72
C VAL A 115 -15.28 6.28 -6.79
N ALA A 116 -15.01 5.57 -5.72
CA ALA A 116 -13.94 4.60 -5.61
C ALA A 116 -14.43 3.36 -4.85
N PRO A 117 -13.76 2.20 -4.99
CA PRO A 117 -14.18 0.98 -4.33
C PRO A 117 -14.24 1.09 -2.81
N ILE A 118 -15.31 0.52 -2.24
CA ILE A 118 -15.47 0.33 -0.79
C ILE A 118 -15.51 -1.17 -0.53
N CYS A 119 -14.53 -1.67 0.20
CA CYS A 119 -14.35 -3.09 0.47
C CYS A 119 -14.54 -3.34 1.97
N GLY A 120 -15.28 -4.36 2.32
CA GLY A 120 -15.49 -4.77 3.71
C GLY A 120 -14.30 -5.50 4.32
N ASP A 121 -14.54 -6.13 5.47
CA ASP A 121 -13.54 -6.92 6.19
C ASP A 121 -13.26 -8.25 5.51
N ASN A 122 -12.06 -8.80 5.78
CA ASN A 122 -11.64 -10.15 5.39
C ASN A 122 -11.67 -10.41 3.87
N CYS A 123 -11.58 -9.38 3.04
CA CYS A 123 -11.56 -9.52 1.60
C CYS A 123 -10.22 -10.07 1.10
N LEU A 124 -10.27 -10.93 0.09
CA LEU A 124 -9.10 -11.43 -0.64
C LEU A 124 -9.17 -10.93 -2.10
N PHE A 125 -8.13 -10.22 -2.53
CA PHE A 125 -8.00 -9.74 -3.89
C PHE A 125 -6.89 -10.50 -4.60
N GLY A 126 -7.28 -11.32 -5.59
CA GLY A 126 -6.37 -12.15 -6.38
C GLY A 126 -5.40 -11.34 -7.23
N ALA A 127 -4.26 -11.94 -7.57
CA ALA A 127 -3.24 -11.28 -8.39
C ALA A 127 -3.80 -10.77 -9.72
N GLY A 128 -3.45 -9.54 -10.07
CA GLY A 128 -3.89 -8.91 -11.31
C GLY A 128 -5.34 -8.45 -11.36
N SER A 129 -6.11 -8.59 -10.27
CA SER A 129 -7.52 -8.16 -10.23
C SER A 129 -7.66 -6.66 -10.47
N LYS A 130 -8.73 -6.29 -11.19
CA LYS A 130 -9.11 -4.90 -11.45
C LYS A 130 -10.48 -4.64 -10.84
N ILE A 131 -10.52 -3.84 -9.77
CA ILE A 131 -11.74 -3.45 -9.07
C ILE A 131 -11.98 -1.98 -9.43
N LEU A 132 -12.98 -1.73 -10.24
CA LEU A 132 -13.28 -0.40 -10.76
C LEU A 132 -14.67 0.04 -10.32
N GLY A 133 -14.79 1.32 -9.99
CA GLY A 133 -16.07 1.91 -9.64
C GLY A 133 -16.28 2.10 -8.15
N GLY A 134 -17.50 2.49 -7.80
CA GLY A 134 -17.97 2.62 -6.44
C GLY A 134 -19.21 1.74 -6.27
N GLY A 135 -19.25 0.96 -5.24
CA GLY A 135 -20.38 0.15 -4.87
C GLY A 135 -20.40 -0.04 -3.37
#